data_d3e00ce9ce326b24f60b854589dd26a6
#
_entry.id   d3e00ce9ce326b24f60b854589dd26a6
#
_cell.length_a   1.000
_cell.length_b   1.000
_cell.length_c   1.000
_cell.angle_alpha   90.00
_cell.angle_beta   90.00
_cell.angle_gamma   90.00
#
_symmetry.space_group_name_H-M   'P 1'
#
loop_
_entity.id
_entity.type
_entity.pdbx_description
1 polymer ?
#
loop_
_entity_poly.entity_id
_entity_poly.type
_entity_poly.pdbx_seq_one_letter_code
_entity_poly.pdbx_strand_id
1 'polypeptide(L)'
;MDNPKVSVLITFYNQEAYAARALQSVLDQKTDFEFEVLVGDDGSTDGTQDIVRQWMENYPGRIELYIMDRAPGKHIGGFRASGNRLNLLKYVKGEYFIYLDGDDYFDYPEKLQKQVEILDAPENQDCAACGHNTVMLYPDGTRRPISPPEMKEGKYSPKDYWKDRYIHTDALLARSSVIPTIPVKLLENNFNDNLITFSIIQNGNIYYIPQSWAVYVQTEGGIWTGGQTVVKHIRNMFLYDLCNQVNPSMKKETSYRFRSAWLELFKLRKQIRPSELEAFVKEAEDKHMEESAKWLQYGELPLYEKQRLCILAFIKNWKLYIRALLKRVLRCFGVHLRERE
;
A
#
# COMPACT_ATOMS: atom_id res chain seq x y z
N MET A 1 -6.36 28.68 -1.11
CA MET A 1 -5.17 28.67 -1.98
C MET A 1 -5.63 28.47 -3.43
N ASP A 2 -5.22 29.35 -4.31
CA ASP A 2 -5.75 29.36 -5.70
C ASP A 2 -4.93 28.51 -6.63
N ASN A 3 -4.20 27.58 -6.33
CA ASN A 3 -3.56 26.58 -7.19
C ASN A 3 -2.33 25.91 -6.50
N PRO A 4 -2.52 25.04 -5.54
CA PRO A 4 -1.40 24.37 -4.91
C PRO A 4 -0.70 23.46 -5.92
N LYS A 5 0.62 23.30 -5.82
CA LYS A 5 1.39 22.35 -6.64
C LYS A 5 1.15 20.92 -6.18
N VAL A 6 0.99 20.71 -4.85
CA VAL A 6 0.81 19.40 -4.23
C VAL A 6 -0.39 19.42 -3.29
N SER A 7 -1.22 18.37 -3.33
CA SER A 7 -2.23 18.06 -2.32
C SER A 7 -1.72 16.90 -1.45
N VAL A 8 -1.53 17.14 -0.15
CA VAL A 8 -1.17 16.10 0.82
C VAL A 8 -2.45 15.61 1.49
N LEU A 9 -2.77 14.32 1.33
CA LEU A 9 -3.99 13.69 1.80
C LEU A 9 -3.70 12.90 3.06
N ILE A 10 -4.16 13.39 4.23
CA ILE A 10 -3.95 12.72 5.52
C ILE A 10 -5.26 12.06 5.96
N THR A 11 -5.19 10.78 6.36
CA THR A 11 -6.38 10.05 6.81
C THR A 11 -6.30 9.67 8.28
N PHE A 12 -7.32 10.04 9.08
CA PHE A 12 -7.39 9.74 10.50
C PHE A 12 -8.62 8.89 10.86
N TYR A 13 -8.47 8.09 11.90
CA TYR A 13 -9.52 7.49 12.70
C TYR A 13 -9.02 7.12 14.09
N ASN A 14 -9.45 7.88 15.15
CA ASN A 14 -9.03 7.69 16.53
C ASN A 14 -7.50 7.63 16.68
N GLN A 15 -6.83 8.67 16.22
CA GLN A 15 -5.36 8.79 16.19
C GLN A 15 -4.88 10.05 16.93
N GLU A 16 -5.55 10.44 18.01
CA GLU A 16 -5.20 11.59 18.86
C GLU A 16 -3.71 11.64 19.22
N ALA A 17 -3.13 10.49 19.57
CA ALA A 17 -1.72 10.41 19.96
C ALA A 17 -0.71 10.71 18.83
N TYR A 18 -1.15 10.68 17.57
CA TYR A 18 -0.29 10.77 16.38
C TYR A 18 -0.57 12.00 15.52
N ALA A 19 -1.81 12.52 15.56
CA ALA A 19 -2.31 13.54 14.64
C ALA A 19 -1.43 14.79 14.60
N ALA A 20 -0.99 15.30 15.75
CA ALA A 20 -0.13 16.49 15.81
C ALA A 20 1.21 16.26 15.09
N ARG A 21 1.85 15.09 15.26
CA ARG A 21 3.12 14.75 14.61
C ARG A 21 2.95 14.61 13.10
N ALA A 22 1.90 13.95 12.65
CA ALA A 22 1.60 13.79 11.23
C ALA A 22 1.45 15.16 10.55
N LEU A 23 0.61 16.04 11.11
CA LEU A 23 0.38 17.40 10.61
C LEU A 23 1.66 18.23 10.61
N GLN A 24 2.42 18.23 11.73
CA GLN A 24 3.68 18.96 11.84
C GLN A 24 4.65 18.55 10.76
N SER A 25 4.83 17.23 10.53
CA SER A 25 5.79 16.70 9.56
C SER A 25 5.51 17.14 8.11
N VAL A 26 4.24 17.37 7.80
CA VAL A 26 3.81 17.90 6.50
C VAL A 26 3.99 19.41 6.44
N LEU A 27 3.62 20.14 7.48
CA LEU A 27 3.70 21.61 7.50
C LEU A 27 5.14 22.11 7.59
N ASP A 28 6.07 21.30 8.09
CA ASP A 28 7.52 21.58 8.10
C ASP A 28 8.20 21.35 6.76
N GLN A 29 7.47 20.91 5.72
CA GLN A 29 8.04 20.72 4.39
C GLN A 29 8.48 22.07 3.79
N LYS A 30 9.72 22.07 3.30
CA LYS A 30 10.35 23.23 2.64
C LYS A 30 10.22 23.09 1.15
N THR A 31 9.40 23.96 0.56
CA THR A 31 9.11 23.98 -0.88
C THR A 31 9.18 25.41 -1.42
N ASP A 32 9.52 25.57 -2.68
CA ASP A 32 9.43 26.82 -3.42
C ASP A 32 8.05 27.02 -4.09
N PHE A 33 7.12 26.11 -3.82
CA PHE A 33 5.74 26.11 -4.29
C PHE A 33 4.75 25.97 -3.12
N GLU A 34 3.50 26.34 -3.35
CA GLU A 34 2.41 26.15 -2.40
C GLU A 34 1.86 24.72 -2.45
N PHE A 35 1.51 24.19 -1.28
CA PHE A 35 0.81 22.91 -1.14
C PHE A 35 -0.37 23.03 -0.16
N GLU A 36 -1.40 22.21 -0.35
CA GLU A 36 -2.55 22.10 0.54
C GLU A 36 -2.50 20.78 1.32
N VAL A 37 -3.18 20.77 2.47
CA VAL A 37 -3.35 19.57 3.31
C VAL A 37 -4.84 19.25 3.40
N LEU A 38 -5.23 18.11 2.84
CA LEU A 38 -6.60 17.61 2.87
C LEU A 38 -6.69 16.52 3.92
N VAL A 39 -7.37 16.79 5.01
CA VAL A 39 -7.54 15.84 6.12
C VAL A 39 -8.88 15.15 5.98
N GLY A 40 -8.86 13.81 5.89
CA GLY A 40 -10.04 12.96 5.97
C GLY A 40 -10.15 12.32 7.35
N ASP A 41 -11.24 12.55 8.05
CA ASP A 41 -11.52 11.90 9.33
C ASP A 41 -12.68 10.91 9.18
N ASP A 42 -12.47 9.67 9.57
CA ASP A 42 -13.48 8.61 9.48
C ASP A 42 -14.45 8.58 10.68
N GLY A 43 -14.85 9.75 11.15
CA GLY A 43 -15.75 9.88 12.30
C GLY A 43 -15.07 9.51 13.61
N SER A 44 -13.89 10.09 13.88
CA SER A 44 -13.18 9.92 15.15
C SER A 44 -14.01 10.38 16.34
N THR A 45 -13.86 9.67 17.46
CA THR A 45 -14.56 9.92 18.74
C THR A 45 -13.63 10.32 19.89
N ASP A 46 -12.31 10.35 19.62
CA ASP A 46 -11.27 10.88 20.51
C ASP A 46 -10.93 12.34 20.19
N GLY A 47 -9.84 12.87 20.72
CA GLY A 47 -9.38 14.24 20.47
C GLY A 47 -8.78 14.51 19.08
N THR A 48 -8.81 13.55 18.15
CA THR A 48 -8.22 13.69 16.81
C THR A 48 -8.74 14.92 16.06
N GLN A 49 -10.08 15.09 16.00
CA GLN A 49 -10.69 16.20 15.27
C GLN A 49 -10.38 17.57 15.91
N ASP A 50 -10.31 17.63 17.23
CA ASP A 50 -10.00 18.88 17.94
C ASP A 50 -8.56 19.32 17.65
N ILE A 51 -7.61 18.37 17.61
CA ILE A 51 -6.24 18.65 17.20
C ILE A 51 -6.23 19.21 15.77
N VAL A 52 -6.89 18.58 14.82
CA VAL A 52 -6.93 19.04 13.42
C VAL A 52 -7.51 20.46 13.35
N ARG A 53 -8.61 20.76 14.06
CA ARG A 53 -9.22 22.11 14.09
C ARG A 53 -8.26 23.15 14.63
N GLN A 54 -7.52 22.84 15.70
CA GLN A 54 -6.50 23.74 16.26
C GLN A 54 -5.39 24.04 15.23
N TRP A 55 -4.98 23.05 14.46
CA TRP A 55 -4.00 23.25 13.39
C TRP A 55 -4.57 24.09 12.24
N MET A 56 -5.85 23.94 11.89
CA MET A 56 -6.53 24.80 10.89
C MET A 56 -6.55 26.27 11.33
N GLU A 57 -6.74 26.54 12.61
CA GLU A 57 -6.68 27.91 13.14
C GLU A 57 -5.26 28.51 13.04
N ASN A 58 -4.24 27.71 13.31
CA ASN A 58 -2.83 28.14 13.22
C ASN A 58 -2.33 28.29 11.77
N TYR A 59 -2.94 27.57 10.80
CA TYR A 59 -2.58 27.57 9.39
C TYR A 59 -3.79 27.83 8.49
N PRO A 60 -4.40 29.04 8.58
CA PRO A 60 -5.66 29.34 7.89
C PRO A 60 -5.52 29.20 6.36
N GLY A 61 -6.48 28.50 5.77
CA GLY A 61 -6.55 28.25 4.33
C GLY A 61 -5.54 27.23 3.79
N ARG A 62 -4.73 26.59 4.64
CA ARG A 62 -3.77 25.54 4.25
C ARG A 62 -4.26 24.14 4.52
N ILE A 63 -5.13 23.96 5.51
CA ILE A 63 -5.69 22.68 5.93
C ILE A 63 -7.20 22.71 5.73
N GLU A 64 -7.73 21.68 5.07
CA GLU A 64 -9.18 21.45 4.96
C GLU A 64 -9.53 20.10 5.60
N LEU A 65 -10.60 20.07 6.43
CA LEU A 65 -11.06 18.88 7.15
C LEU A 65 -12.36 18.34 6.56
N TYR A 66 -12.36 17.08 6.16
CA TYR A 66 -13.50 16.35 5.62
C TYR A 66 -13.87 15.19 6.55
N ILE A 67 -14.99 15.29 7.24
CA ILE A 67 -15.47 14.27 8.18
C ILE A 67 -16.43 13.34 7.44
N MET A 68 -16.19 12.04 7.50
CA MET A 68 -17.10 11.04 6.98
C MET A 68 -18.12 10.62 8.05
N ASP A 69 -19.39 10.64 7.69
CA ASP A 69 -20.43 10.11 8.56
C ASP A 69 -20.21 8.63 8.86
N ARG A 70 -20.32 8.29 10.15
CA ARG A 70 -20.20 6.92 10.61
C ARG A 70 -21.56 6.45 11.13
N ALA A 71 -22.35 5.82 10.25
CA ALA A 71 -23.63 5.25 10.64
C ALA A 71 -23.44 4.20 11.75
N PRO A 72 -24.41 4.06 12.70
CA PRO A 72 -24.37 2.99 13.69
C PRO A 72 -24.29 1.62 13.03
N GLY A 73 -23.47 0.72 13.58
CA GLY A 73 -23.36 -0.65 13.08
C GLY A 73 -21.94 -1.19 13.10
N LYS A 74 -21.77 -2.40 12.57
CA LYS A 74 -20.48 -3.06 12.50
C LYS A 74 -19.73 -2.65 11.24
N HIS A 75 -18.63 -1.96 11.41
CA HIS A 75 -17.77 -1.51 10.29
C HIS A 75 -16.53 -2.37 10.14
N ILE A 76 -16.13 -2.62 8.90
CA ILE A 76 -14.83 -3.22 8.59
C ILE A 76 -13.84 -2.08 8.44
N GLY A 77 -12.92 -1.92 9.41
CA GLY A 77 -12.00 -0.79 9.50
C GLY A 77 -11.21 -0.52 8.21
N GLY A 78 -10.71 -1.55 7.56
CA GLY A 78 -9.98 -1.41 6.30
C GLY A 78 -10.81 -0.86 5.13
N PHE A 79 -12.09 -1.20 5.04
CA PHE A 79 -12.99 -0.65 4.01
C PHE A 79 -13.26 0.82 4.27
N ARG A 80 -13.42 1.20 5.53
CA ARG A 80 -13.59 2.59 5.93
C ARG A 80 -12.35 3.43 5.62
N ALA A 81 -11.15 2.95 5.95
CA ALA A 81 -9.89 3.61 5.62
C ALA A 81 -9.74 3.83 4.10
N SER A 82 -10.06 2.82 3.28
CA SER A 82 -10.06 2.96 1.81
C SER A 82 -11.10 3.97 1.33
N GLY A 83 -12.30 3.96 1.90
CA GLY A 83 -13.35 4.94 1.60
C GLY A 83 -12.94 6.37 1.93
N ASN A 84 -12.24 6.57 3.05
CA ASN A 84 -11.71 7.86 3.45
C ASN A 84 -10.66 8.39 2.44
N ARG A 85 -9.70 7.54 2.05
CA ARG A 85 -8.73 7.89 0.99
C ARG A 85 -9.39 8.25 -0.33
N LEU A 86 -10.38 7.47 -0.79
CA LEU A 86 -11.11 7.73 -2.03
C LEU A 86 -11.93 9.03 -1.96
N ASN A 87 -12.49 9.33 -0.77
CA ASN A 87 -13.21 10.57 -0.57
C ASN A 87 -12.33 11.80 -0.77
N LEU A 88 -11.10 11.78 -0.26
CA LEU A 88 -10.16 12.88 -0.39
C LEU A 88 -9.75 13.17 -1.84
N LEU A 89 -9.72 12.16 -2.71
CA LEU A 89 -9.38 12.36 -4.13
C LEU A 89 -10.33 13.34 -4.85
N LYS A 90 -11.55 13.52 -4.37
CA LYS A 90 -12.55 14.44 -4.94
C LYS A 90 -12.16 15.91 -4.75
N TYR A 91 -11.30 16.21 -3.80
CA TYR A 91 -10.95 17.57 -3.36
C TYR A 91 -9.53 17.97 -3.77
N VAL A 92 -8.78 17.08 -4.42
CA VAL A 92 -7.42 17.34 -4.90
C VAL A 92 -7.43 18.47 -5.92
N LYS A 93 -6.69 19.54 -5.63
CA LYS A 93 -6.47 20.71 -6.50
C LYS A 93 -5.05 20.74 -7.05
N GLY A 94 -4.10 20.09 -6.35
CA GLY A 94 -2.69 20.05 -6.73
C GLY A 94 -2.45 19.34 -8.06
N GLU A 95 -1.39 19.71 -8.74
CA GLU A 95 -0.87 19.00 -9.92
C GLU A 95 -0.39 17.57 -9.54
N TYR A 96 0.04 17.44 -8.29
CA TYR A 96 0.46 16.19 -7.66
C TYR A 96 -0.34 15.93 -6.38
N PHE A 97 -0.44 14.66 -6.00
CA PHE A 97 -1.00 14.28 -4.71
C PHE A 97 -0.19 13.15 -4.05
N ILE A 98 -0.26 13.09 -2.72
CA ILE A 98 0.37 12.04 -1.92
C ILE A 98 -0.49 11.75 -0.71
N TYR A 99 -0.54 10.47 -0.31
CA TYR A 99 -1.19 10.05 0.94
C TYR A 99 -0.20 10.02 2.11
N LEU A 100 -0.75 10.26 3.29
CA LEU A 100 -0.10 10.01 4.56
C LEU A 100 -1.12 9.40 5.52
N ASP A 101 -0.82 8.28 6.14
CA ASP A 101 -1.64 7.73 7.21
C ASP A 101 -1.40 8.51 8.50
N GLY A 102 -2.44 8.73 9.28
CA GLY A 102 -2.41 9.65 10.42
C GLY A 102 -1.50 9.23 11.58
N ASP A 103 -1.03 7.98 11.61
CA ASP A 103 -0.02 7.48 12.54
C ASP A 103 1.42 7.57 11.98
N ASP A 104 1.58 7.86 10.70
CA ASP A 104 2.86 8.00 10.01
C ASP A 104 3.35 9.47 9.97
N TYR A 105 4.57 9.67 9.48
CA TYR A 105 5.12 11.02 9.33
C TYR A 105 6.24 11.10 8.29
N PHE A 106 6.44 12.31 7.72
CA PHE A 106 7.57 12.62 6.87
C PHE A 106 8.81 12.91 7.72
N ASP A 107 9.95 12.32 7.36
CA ASP A 107 11.22 12.38 8.12
C ASP A 107 12.32 13.19 7.39
N TYR A 108 11.96 13.81 6.25
CA TYR A 108 12.85 14.65 5.46
C TYR A 108 12.15 15.95 5.02
N PRO A 109 12.66 17.13 5.40
CA PRO A 109 11.94 18.39 5.19
C PRO A 109 11.87 18.85 3.72
N GLU A 110 12.69 18.32 2.83
CA GLU A 110 12.66 18.65 1.40
C GLU A 110 12.04 17.53 0.54
N LYS A 111 11.31 16.62 1.18
CA LYS A 111 10.72 15.45 0.49
C LYS A 111 9.83 15.86 -0.68
N LEU A 112 8.86 16.77 -0.45
CA LEU A 112 7.93 17.20 -1.50
C LEU A 112 8.66 17.94 -2.61
N GLN A 113 9.62 18.84 -2.26
CA GLN A 113 10.42 19.56 -3.21
C GLN A 113 11.15 18.62 -4.16
N LYS A 114 11.89 17.65 -3.60
CA LYS A 114 12.67 16.69 -4.39
C LYS A 114 11.83 15.81 -5.31
N GLN A 115 10.68 15.34 -4.82
CA GLN A 115 9.79 14.51 -5.64
C GLN A 115 9.16 15.31 -6.79
N VAL A 116 8.79 16.57 -6.56
CA VAL A 116 8.26 17.47 -7.61
C VAL A 116 9.35 17.80 -8.64
N GLU A 117 10.58 18.17 -8.22
CA GLU A 117 11.71 18.41 -9.11
C GLU A 117 11.94 17.24 -10.07
N ILE A 118 11.87 16.00 -9.54
CA ILE A 118 12.03 14.79 -10.35
C ILE A 118 10.90 14.62 -11.35
N LEU A 119 9.65 14.83 -10.93
CA LEU A 119 8.51 14.64 -11.83
C LEU A 119 8.38 15.77 -12.86
N ASP A 120 8.80 17.00 -12.53
CA ASP A 120 8.79 18.13 -13.45
C ASP A 120 9.91 18.05 -14.49
N ALA A 121 10.97 17.28 -14.23
CA ALA A 121 12.08 17.10 -15.16
C ALA A 121 11.60 16.56 -16.53
N PRO A 122 12.04 17.14 -17.66
CA PRO A 122 11.58 16.74 -19.00
C PRO A 122 11.75 15.25 -19.30
N GLU A 123 12.83 14.65 -18.82
CA GLU A 123 13.13 13.24 -18.99
C GLU A 123 12.19 12.31 -18.20
N ASN A 124 11.39 12.84 -17.25
CA ASN A 124 10.51 12.07 -16.38
C ASN A 124 9.01 12.31 -16.67
N GLN A 125 8.67 12.91 -17.81
CA GLN A 125 7.27 13.15 -18.20
C GLN A 125 6.49 11.83 -18.45
N ASP A 126 7.18 10.72 -18.66
CA ASP A 126 6.64 9.37 -18.77
C ASP A 126 6.38 8.70 -17.41
N CYS A 127 6.74 9.36 -16.30
CA CYS A 127 6.49 8.86 -14.96
C CYS A 127 5.12 9.30 -14.43
N ALA A 128 4.29 8.34 -14.02
CA ALA A 128 3.03 8.59 -13.33
C ALA A 128 3.23 9.00 -11.87
N ALA A 129 4.34 8.60 -11.27
CA ALA A 129 4.65 8.87 -9.87
C ALA A 129 6.16 8.85 -9.58
N CYS A 130 6.53 9.50 -8.47
CA CYS A 130 7.85 9.40 -7.85
C CYS A 130 7.72 8.83 -6.45
N GLY A 131 8.45 7.76 -6.17
CA GLY A 131 8.45 7.09 -4.87
C GLY A 131 9.82 7.03 -4.25
N HIS A 132 9.87 6.85 -2.93
CA HIS A 132 11.10 6.65 -2.19
C HIS A 132 10.97 5.48 -1.21
N ASN A 133 12.06 5.13 -0.51
CA ASN A 133 11.99 4.15 0.55
C ASN A 133 11.34 4.75 1.81
N THR A 134 10.71 3.90 2.60
CA THR A 134 10.12 4.24 3.90
C THR A 134 10.78 3.41 4.99
N VAL A 135 10.95 3.97 6.16
CA VAL A 135 11.42 3.24 7.35
C VAL A 135 10.21 2.75 8.13
N MET A 136 10.16 1.46 8.41
CA MET A 136 9.23 0.89 9.38
C MET A 136 9.80 1.08 10.79
N LEU A 137 9.03 1.76 11.65
CA LEU A 137 9.33 1.95 13.06
C LEU A 137 8.50 0.99 13.90
N TYR A 138 9.17 0.08 14.59
CA TYR A 138 8.55 -0.91 15.47
C TYR A 138 8.31 -0.37 16.87
N PRO A 139 7.41 -0.98 17.68
CA PRO A 139 7.15 -0.56 19.07
C PRO A 139 8.39 -0.59 19.99
N ASP A 140 9.36 -1.45 19.69
CA ASP A 140 10.64 -1.55 20.42
C ASP A 140 11.67 -0.48 20.01
N GLY A 141 11.29 0.46 19.13
CA GLY A 141 12.18 1.49 18.58
C GLY A 141 13.05 1.03 17.41
N THR A 142 12.99 -0.26 17.02
CA THR A 142 13.74 -0.76 15.87
C THR A 142 13.25 -0.08 14.58
N ARG A 143 14.19 0.31 13.71
CA ARG A 143 13.92 0.93 12.41
C ARG A 143 14.46 0.04 11.29
N ARG A 144 13.60 -0.28 10.29
CA ARG A 144 13.99 -1.09 9.13
C ARG A 144 13.44 -0.49 7.83
N PRO A 145 14.25 -0.41 6.76
CA PRO A 145 13.75 0.01 5.45
C PRO A 145 12.75 -1.03 4.92
N ILE A 146 11.72 -0.54 4.23
CA ILE A 146 10.65 -1.39 3.67
C ILE A 146 11.03 -1.89 2.28
N SER A 147 11.59 -1.01 1.43
CA SER A 147 11.95 -1.39 0.06
C SER A 147 13.10 -2.40 0.05
N PRO A 148 13.10 -3.36 -0.88
CA PRO A 148 14.18 -4.31 -1.02
C PRO A 148 15.53 -3.61 -1.26
N PRO A 149 16.63 -4.05 -0.63
CA PRO A 149 17.94 -3.38 -0.71
C PRO A 149 18.54 -3.38 -2.13
N GLU A 150 18.10 -4.29 -2.99
CA GLU A 150 18.49 -4.35 -4.41
C GLU A 150 17.76 -3.32 -5.28
N MET A 151 16.75 -2.63 -4.76
CA MET A 151 16.03 -1.60 -5.48
C MET A 151 16.88 -0.34 -5.57
N LYS A 152 17.33 0.01 -6.79
CA LYS A 152 18.20 1.15 -7.06
C LYS A 152 17.40 2.36 -7.54
N GLU A 153 18.01 3.52 -7.46
CA GLU A 153 17.46 4.73 -8.06
C GLU A 153 17.23 4.58 -9.55
N GLY A 154 16.11 5.13 -10.04
CA GLY A 154 15.78 5.15 -11.46
C GLY A 154 14.33 4.82 -11.76
N LYS A 155 14.04 4.68 -13.06
CA LYS A 155 12.70 4.39 -13.56
C LYS A 155 12.39 2.90 -13.55
N TYR A 156 11.19 2.58 -13.13
CA TYR A 156 10.63 1.22 -13.15
C TYR A 156 9.31 1.21 -13.91
N SER A 157 9.19 0.32 -14.88
CA SER A 157 7.90 0.10 -15.53
C SER A 157 6.89 -0.52 -14.55
N PRO A 158 5.58 -0.40 -14.79
CA PRO A 158 4.56 -1.06 -13.96
C PRO A 158 4.84 -2.55 -13.74
N LYS A 159 5.30 -3.26 -14.76
CA LYS A 159 5.63 -4.69 -14.68
C LYS A 159 6.84 -4.96 -13.80
N ASP A 160 7.90 -4.18 -13.97
CA ASP A 160 9.13 -4.35 -13.16
C ASP A 160 8.89 -4.00 -11.71
N TYR A 161 8.11 -2.93 -11.45
CA TYR A 161 7.73 -2.56 -10.10
C TYR A 161 6.85 -3.63 -9.45
N TRP A 162 5.79 -4.05 -10.13
CA TRP A 162 4.77 -4.92 -9.51
C TRP A 162 5.27 -6.34 -9.23
N LYS A 163 6.32 -6.77 -9.87
CA LYS A 163 6.83 -8.14 -9.75
C LYS A 163 7.31 -8.48 -8.34
N ASP A 164 8.16 -7.66 -7.75
CA ASP A 164 8.82 -7.95 -6.47
C ASP A 164 9.26 -6.71 -5.66
N ARG A 165 8.78 -5.52 -6.04
CA ARG A 165 9.10 -4.25 -5.40
C ARG A 165 7.93 -3.71 -4.61
N TYR A 166 8.23 -2.89 -3.62
CA TYR A 166 7.22 -2.26 -2.79
C TYR A 166 7.66 -0.84 -2.39
N ILE A 167 6.77 0.12 -2.61
CA ILE A 167 6.85 1.49 -2.11
C ILE A 167 5.60 1.72 -1.27
N HIS A 168 5.76 2.22 -0.07
CA HIS A 168 4.64 2.54 0.81
C HIS A 168 3.85 3.74 0.26
N THR A 169 2.58 3.84 0.60
CA THR A 169 1.69 4.92 0.10
C THR A 169 2.15 6.30 0.54
N ASP A 170 2.75 6.43 1.72
CA ASP A 170 3.32 7.67 2.26
C ASP A 170 4.55 8.18 1.48
N ALA A 171 5.12 7.32 0.65
CA ALA A 171 6.30 7.62 -0.16
C ALA A 171 5.98 7.94 -1.62
N LEU A 172 4.75 7.71 -2.10
CA LEU A 172 4.39 7.78 -3.51
C LEU A 172 3.68 9.09 -3.87
N LEU A 173 4.42 10.08 -4.37
CA LEU A 173 3.86 11.29 -4.98
C LEU A 173 3.42 10.97 -6.40
N ALA A 174 2.14 11.16 -6.71
CA ALA A 174 1.55 10.84 -8.00
C ALA A 174 1.04 12.09 -8.74
N ARG A 175 1.04 12.06 -10.08
CA ARG A 175 0.39 13.09 -10.88
C ARG A 175 -1.13 13.02 -10.69
N SER A 176 -1.79 14.15 -10.45
CA SER A 176 -3.24 14.19 -10.29
C SER A 176 -4.01 13.83 -11.57
N SER A 177 -3.37 13.93 -12.73
CA SER A 177 -3.93 13.47 -14.00
C SER A 177 -4.30 11.98 -14.03
N VAL A 178 -3.78 11.16 -13.10
CA VAL A 178 -4.14 9.74 -13.00
C VAL A 178 -5.45 9.51 -12.23
N ILE A 179 -5.95 10.47 -11.46
CA ILE A 179 -7.14 10.32 -10.61
C ILE A 179 -8.36 9.81 -11.40
N PRO A 180 -8.67 10.31 -12.61
CA PRO A 180 -9.81 9.82 -13.39
C PRO A 180 -9.70 8.35 -13.80
N THR A 181 -8.50 7.76 -13.78
CA THR A 181 -8.26 6.35 -14.13
C THR A 181 -8.41 5.40 -12.94
N ILE A 182 -8.52 5.92 -11.72
CA ILE A 182 -8.69 5.12 -10.50
C ILE A 182 -10.11 4.55 -10.50
N PRO A 183 -10.28 3.22 -10.46
CA PRO A 183 -11.58 2.59 -10.56
C PRO A 183 -12.33 2.64 -9.23
N VAL A 184 -12.83 3.82 -8.85
CA VAL A 184 -13.45 4.10 -7.54
C VAL A 184 -14.50 3.06 -7.16
N LYS A 185 -15.40 2.69 -8.11
CA LYS A 185 -16.44 1.68 -7.86
C LYS A 185 -15.89 0.31 -7.46
N LEU A 186 -14.75 -0.08 -8.03
CA LEU A 186 -14.09 -1.35 -7.68
C LEU A 186 -13.38 -1.25 -6.32
N LEU A 187 -12.89 -0.06 -5.98
CA LEU A 187 -12.20 0.21 -4.72
C LEU A 187 -13.16 0.39 -3.54
N GLU A 188 -14.37 0.88 -3.79
CA GLU A 188 -15.42 0.98 -2.78
C GLU A 188 -15.70 -0.41 -2.18
N ASN A 189 -15.77 -0.50 -0.85
CA ASN A 189 -15.98 -1.73 -0.11
C ASN A 189 -14.88 -2.82 -0.31
N ASN A 190 -13.72 -2.45 -0.84
CA ASN A 190 -12.54 -3.28 -0.88
C ASN A 190 -11.43 -2.62 -0.07
N PHE A 191 -10.82 -3.41 0.80
CA PHE A 191 -9.67 -2.95 1.56
C PHE A 191 -8.43 -3.05 0.69
N ASN A 192 -7.89 -1.89 0.23
CA ASN A 192 -6.47 -1.86 -0.11
C ASN A 192 -5.92 -0.53 -0.64
N ASP A 193 -5.00 0.07 0.11
CA ASP A 193 -4.08 1.11 -0.33
C ASP A 193 -3.24 0.65 -1.53
N ASN A 194 -2.82 -0.62 -1.55
CA ASN A 194 -2.06 -1.20 -2.65
C ASN A 194 -2.83 -1.27 -3.96
N LEU A 195 -4.17 -1.35 -3.93
CA LEU A 195 -4.98 -1.31 -5.16
C LEU A 195 -5.04 0.11 -5.75
N ILE A 196 -5.04 1.15 -4.90
CA ILE A 196 -4.88 2.54 -5.34
C ILE A 196 -3.52 2.71 -5.99
N THR A 197 -2.45 2.27 -5.32
CA THR A 197 -1.08 2.28 -5.86
C THR A 197 -1.00 1.53 -7.19
N PHE A 198 -1.59 0.33 -7.28
CA PHE A 198 -1.64 -0.43 -8.53
C PHE A 198 -2.31 0.36 -9.65
N SER A 199 -3.43 1.02 -9.36
CA SER A 199 -4.16 1.83 -10.34
C SER A 199 -3.34 3.04 -10.82
N ILE A 200 -2.63 3.71 -9.91
CA ILE A 200 -1.74 4.83 -10.24
C ILE A 200 -0.66 4.40 -11.22
N ILE A 201 0.04 3.30 -10.93
CA ILE A 201 1.20 2.84 -11.72
C ILE A 201 0.82 2.30 -13.11
N GLN A 202 -0.47 2.05 -13.41
CA GLN A 202 -0.89 1.69 -14.76
C GLN A 202 -0.77 2.85 -15.76
N ASN A 203 -0.54 4.08 -15.27
CA ASN A 203 -0.52 5.29 -16.09
C ASN A 203 0.87 5.70 -16.56
N GLY A 204 1.93 5.01 -16.15
CA GLY A 204 3.31 5.35 -16.55
C GLY A 204 4.35 4.67 -15.67
N ASN A 205 5.60 5.06 -15.86
CA ASN A 205 6.69 4.58 -15.03
C ASN A 205 6.61 5.16 -13.61
N ILE A 206 7.34 4.56 -12.68
CA ILE A 206 7.63 5.13 -11.36
C ILE A 206 9.10 5.49 -11.33
N TYR A 207 9.43 6.72 -10.94
CA TYR A 207 10.78 7.06 -10.53
C TYR A 207 10.98 6.69 -9.06
N TYR A 208 12.02 5.97 -8.73
CA TYR A 208 12.31 5.53 -7.37
C TYR A 208 13.60 6.13 -6.82
N ILE A 209 13.57 6.53 -5.56
CA ILE A 209 14.68 7.08 -4.78
C ILE A 209 14.97 6.13 -3.61
N PRO A 210 16.22 5.65 -3.40
CA PRO A 210 16.52 4.66 -2.36
C PRO A 210 16.56 5.24 -0.94
N GLN A 211 16.63 6.57 -0.78
CA GLN A 211 16.62 7.23 0.51
C GLN A 211 15.25 7.11 1.18
N SER A 212 15.25 6.98 2.51
CA SER A 212 14.03 6.93 3.31
C SER A 212 13.67 8.32 3.82
N TRP A 213 12.52 8.84 3.37
CA TRP A 213 12.02 10.19 3.70
C TRP A 213 10.68 10.19 4.43
N ALA A 214 10.18 9.02 4.78
CA ALA A 214 8.98 8.85 5.59
C ALA A 214 9.16 7.68 6.56
N VAL A 215 8.35 7.69 7.60
CA VAL A 215 8.33 6.66 8.64
C VAL A 215 6.93 6.08 8.76
N TYR A 216 6.82 4.78 8.49
CA TYR A 216 5.65 3.97 8.77
C TYR A 216 5.72 3.45 10.20
N VAL A 217 4.79 3.88 11.05
CA VAL A 217 4.76 3.53 12.47
C VAL A 217 3.91 2.28 12.69
N GLN A 218 4.51 1.23 13.22
CA GLN A 218 3.76 0.05 13.64
C GLN A 218 3.12 0.26 15.00
N THR A 219 1.81 0.49 15.01
CA THR A 219 1.00 0.62 16.22
C THR A 219 0.42 -0.74 16.64
N GLU A 220 0.28 -1.00 17.96
CA GLU A 220 -0.27 -2.27 18.48
C GLU A 220 -1.72 -2.50 18.04
N GLY A 221 -2.50 -1.44 17.84
CA GLY A 221 -3.91 -1.48 17.41
C GLY A 221 -4.12 -1.31 15.90
N GLY A 222 -3.07 -1.25 15.10
CA GLY A 222 -3.15 -1.02 13.66
C GLY A 222 -3.97 -2.08 12.92
N ILE A 223 -4.72 -1.69 11.91
CA ILE A 223 -5.54 -2.60 11.09
C ILE A 223 -4.69 -3.75 10.54
N TRP A 224 -3.46 -3.44 10.14
CA TRP A 224 -2.55 -4.42 9.56
C TRP A 224 -1.76 -5.19 10.62
N THR A 225 -1.34 -4.55 11.69
CA THR A 225 -0.54 -5.18 12.77
C THR A 225 -1.37 -6.04 13.70
N GLY A 226 -2.59 -5.61 14.06
CA GLY A 226 -3.51 -6.30 14.97
C GLY A 226 -4.27 -7.49 14.38
N GLY A 227 -4.31 -7.65 13.04
CA GLY A 227 -5.07 -8.69 12.37
C GLY A 227 -4.38 -10.06 12.36
N GLN A 228 -5.18 -11.15 12.31
CA GLN A 228 -4.65 -12.51 12.15
C GLN A 228 -3.87 -12.65 10.85
N THR A 229 -2.69 -13.26 10.87
CA THR A 229 -1.82 -13.46 9.71
C THR A 229 -2.52 -14.20 8.56
N VAL A 230 -3.37 -15.17 8.87
CA VAL A 230 -4.17 -15.92 7.90
C VAL A 230 -5.11 -15.01 7.11
N VAL A 231 -5.77 -14.06 7.77
CA VAL A 231 -6.67 -13.07 7.14
C VAL A 231 -5.90 -12.14 6.20
N LYS A 232 -4.70 -11.73 6.58
CA LYS A 232 -3.83 -10.90 5.72
C LYS A 232 -3.52 -11.59 4.39
N HIS A 233 -3.24 -12.89 4.40
CA HIS A 233 -2.98 -13.64 3.17
C HIS A 233 -4.23 -13.76 2.29
N ILE A 234 -5.42 -13.96 2.88
CA ILE A 234 -6.69 -13.94 2.13
C ILE A 234 -6.91 -12.56 1.50
N ARG A 235 -6.73 -11.47 2.25
CA ARG A 235 -6.85 -10.11 1.72
C ARG A 235 -5.86 -9.80 0.60
N ASN A 236 -4.64 -10.33 0.69
CA ASN A 236 -3.67 -10.22 -0.41
C ASN A 236 -4.09 -11.02 -1.65
N MET A 237 -4.72 -12.19 -1.50
CA MET A 237 -5.30 -12.91 -2.64
C MET A 237 -6.39 -12.04 -3.32
N PHE A 238 -7.30 -11.48 -2.54
CA PHE A 238 -8.35 -10.58 -3.04
C PHE A 238 -7.76 -9.37 -3.78
N LEU A 239 -6.73 -8.74 -3.20
CA LEU A 239 -6.01 -7.66 -3.86
C LEU A 239 -5.53 -8.05 -5.26
N TYR A 240 -4.84 -9.17 -5.39
CA TYR A 240 -4.26 -9.56 -6.69
C TYR A 240 -5.30 -9.99 -7.70
N ASP A 241 -6.44 -10.51 -7.25
CA ASP A 241 -7.59 -10.80 -8.11
C ASP A 241 -8.23 -9.49 -8.63
N LEU A 242 -8.41 -8.52 -7.74
CA LEU A 242 -8.87 -7.17 -8.11
C LEU A 242 -7.89 -6.45 -9.05
N CYS A 243 -6.59 -6.58 -8.84
CA CYS A 243 -5.59 -6.05 -9.77
C CYS A 243 -5.77 -6.62 -11.20
N ASN A 244 -6.13 -7.91 -11.31
CA ASN A 244 -6.44 -8.51 -12.62
C ASN A 244 -7.70 -7.94 -13.25
N GLN A 245 -8.68 -7.49 -12.46
CA GLN A 245 -9.86 -6.80 -12.96
C GLN A 245 -9.53 -5.38 -13.44
N VAL A 246 -8.63 -4.68 -12.73
CA VAL A 246 -8.15 -3.34 -13.15
C VAL A 246 -7.35 -3.42 -14.44
N ASN A 247 -6.41 -4.34 -14.54
CA ASN A 247 -5.60 -4.53 -15.74
C ASN A 247 -5.26 -6.00 -16.01
N PRO A 248 -6.07 -6.68 -16.86
CA PRO A 248 -5.85 -8.09 -17.20
C PRO A 248 -4.50 -8.39 -17.86
N SER A 249 -3.84 -7.39 -18.48
CA SER A 249 -2.53 -7.58 -19.13
C SER A 249 -1.39 -7.83 -18.12
N MET A 250 -1.62 -7.48 -16.85
CA MET A 250 -0.70 -7.71 -15.72
C MET A 250 -0.89 -9.07 -15.03
N LYS A 251 -1.74 -9.95 -15.60
CA LYS A 251 -2.10 -11.25 -14.98
C LYS A 251 -0.87 -12.12 -14.65
N LYS A 252 0.19 -12.05 -15.41
CA LYS A 252 1.42 -12.82 -15.16
C LYS A 252 2.10 -12.39 -13.85
N GLU A 253 2.25 -11.09 -13.65
CA GLU A 253 2.91 -10.46 -12.50
C GLU A 253 2.03 -10.60 -11.24
N THR A 254 0.74 -10.32 -11.36
CA THR A 254 -0.22 -10.46 -10.26
C THR A 254 -0.40 -11.92 -9.84
N SER A 255 -0.45 -12.87 -10.77
CA SER A 255 -0.56 -14.30 -10.47
C SER A 255 0.65 -14.85 -9.69
N TYR A 256 1.83 -14.29 -9.86
CA TYR A 256 2.99 -14.67 -9.04
C TYR A 256 2.76 -14.30 -7.58
N ARG A 257 2.32 -13.07 -7.30
CA ARG A 257 2.01 -12.60 -5.94
C ARG A 257 0.80 -13.32 -5.34
N PHE A 258 -0.25 -13.54 -6.13
CA PHE A 258 -1.42 -14.32 -5.73
C PHE A 258 -1.02 -15.70 -5.22
N ARG A 259 -0.26 -16.46 -6.01
CA ARG A 259 0.23 -17.78 -5.60
C ARG A 259 1.11 -17.74 -4.36
N SER A 260 1.88 -16.66 -4.19
CA SER A 260 2.65 -16.44 -2.97
C SER A 260 1.76 -16.32 -1.73
N ALA A 261 0.74 -15.48 -1.81
CA ALA A 261 -0.20 -15.27 -0.71
C ALA A 261 -0.96 -16.58 -0.39
N TRP A 262 -1.41 -17.30 -1.43
CA TRP A 262 -2.07 -18.59 -1.23
C TRP A 262 -1.19 -19.64 -0.57
N LEU A 263 0.09 -19.72 -0.93
CA LEU A 263 1.01 -20.69 -0.31
C LEU A 263 1.20 -20.42 1.18
N GLU A 264 1.30 -19.16 1.58
CA GLU A 264 1.39 -18.81 3.00
C GLU A 264 0.06 -19.09 3.71
N LEU A 265 -1.09 -18.77 3.11
CA LEU A 265 -2.39 -19.15 3.60
C LEU A 265 -2.51 -20.67 3.77
N PHE A 266 -2.08 -21.46 2.79
CA PHE A 266 -2.16 -22.92 2.84
C PHE A 266 -1.41 -23.53 4.03
N LYS A 267 -0.24 -22.96 4.38
CA LYS A 267 0.50 -23.35 5.60
C LYS A 267 -0.28 -23.06 6.88
N LEU A 268 -1.04 -21.96 6.90
CA LEU A 268 -1.77 -21.46 8.05
C LEU A 268 -3.26 -21.88 8.09
N ARG A 269 -3.74 -22.65 7.12
CA ARG A 269 -5.18 -22.98 6.92
C ARG A 269 -5.88 -23.60 8.14
N LYS A 270 -5.13 -24.26 9.04
CA LYS A 270 -5.67 -24.82 10.28
C LYS A 270 -6.00 -23.77 11.34
N GLN A 271 -5.54 -22.53 11.15
CA GLN A 271 -5.78 -21.41 12.07
C GLN A 271 -7.08 -20.66 11.76
N ILE A 272 -7.74 -20.95 10.63
CA ILE A 272 -9.02 -20.36 10.26
C ILE A 272 -10.15 -21.34 10.53
N ARG A 273 -11.24 -20.87 11.11
CA ARG A 273 -12.44 -21.68 11.34
C ARG A 273 -13.18 -21.91 10.02
N PRO A 274 -13.81 -23.08 9.80
CA PRO A 274 -14.58 -23.36 8.59
C PRO A 274 -15.61 -22.27 8.26
N SER A 275 -16.37 -21.79 9.24
CA SER A 275 -17.38 -20.74 9.03
C SER A 275 -16.78 -19.38 8.62
N GLU A 276 -15.57 -19.06 9.05
CA GLU A 276 -14.86 -17.87 8.61
C GLU A 276 -14.36 -18.03 7.17
N LEU A 277 -13.88 -19.21 6.81
CA LEU A 277 -13.46 -19.51 5.45
C LEU A 277 -14.63 -19.43 4.47
N GLU A 278 -15.78 -20.01 4.82
CA GLU A 278 -17.02 -19.91 4.05
C GLU A 278 -17.45 -18.45 3.81
N ALA A 279 -17.32 -17.59 4.85
CA ALA A 279 -17.62 -16.17 4.72
C ALA A 279 -16.70 -15.46 3.72
N PHE A 280 -15.40 -15.81 3.71
CA PHE A 280 -14.46 -15.26 2.71
C PHE A 280 -14.71 -15.80 1.30
N VAL A 281 -15.09 -17.07 1.16
CA VAL A 281 -15.50 -17.63 -0.14
C VAL A 281 -16.68 -16.86 -0.68
N LYS A 282 -17.73 -16.69 0.14
CA LYS A 282 -18.92 -15.93 -0.25
C LYS A 282 -18.56 -14.47 -0.63
N GLU A 283 -17.73 -13.80 0.16
CA GLU A 283 -17.26 -12.45 -0.16
C GLU A 283 -16.55 -12.41 -1.52
N ALA A 284 -15.71 -13.40 -1.82
CA ALA A 284 -15.01 -13.48 -3.10
C ALA A 284 -15.97 -13.70 -4.26
N GLU A 285 -16.99 -14.55 -4.10
CA GLU A 285 -18.02 -14.79 -5.10
C GLU A 285 -18.87 -13.54 -5.34
N ASP A 286 -19.36 -12.89 -4.29
CA ASP A 286 -20.17 -11.66 -4.36
C ASP A 286 -19.42 -10.50 -5.05
N LYS A 287 -18.10 -10.49 -4.98
CA LYS A 287 -17.22 -9.47 -5.59
C LYS A 287 -16.56 -9.91 -6.90
N HIS A 288 -16.99 -11.01 -7.48
CA HIS A 288 -16.45 -11.58 -8.73
C HIS A 288 -14.94 -11.84 -8.71
N MET A 289 -14.41 -12.23 -7.54
CA MET A 289 -13.01 -12.65 -7.36
C MET A 289 -12.90 -14.17 -7.59
N GLU A 290 -13.06 -14.61 -8.83
CA GLU A 290 -13.21 -16.03 -9.19
C GLU A 290 -11.99 -16.88 -8.79
N GLU A 291 -10.78 -16.38 -9.02
CA GLU A 291 -9.55 -17.11 -8.64
C GLU A 291 -9.47 -17.25 -7.11
N SER A 292 -9.79 -16.20 -6.36
CA SER A 292 -9.78 -16.24 -4.90
C SER A 292 -10.79 -17.23 -4.34
N ALA A 293 -12.05 -17.20 -4.82
CA ALA A 293 -13.10 -18.13 -4.42
C ALA A 293 -12.66 -19.57 -4.68
N LYS A 294 -12.19 -19.87 -5.90
CA LYS A 294 -11.70 -21.20 -6.29
C LYS A 294 -10.58 -21.72 -5.40
N TRP A 295 -9.59 -20.89 -5.09
CA TRP A 295 -8.43 -21.33 -4.31
C TRP A 295 -8.73 -21.45 -2.81
N LEU A 296 -9.68 -20.68 -2.28
CA LEU A 296 -10.16 -20.82 -0.91
C LEU A 296 -10.94 -22.14 -0.72
N GLN A 297 -11.64 -22.60 -1.75
CA GLN A 297 -12.37 -23.89 -1.81
C GLN A 297 -11.45 -25.08 -2.14
N TYR A 298 -10.15 -24.97 -1.97
CA TYR A 298 -9.17 -26.01 -2.35
C TYR A 298 -9.54 -27.43 -1.87
N GLY A 299 -10.15 -27.57 -0.71
CA GLY A 299 -10.63 -28.85 -0.17
C GLY A 299 -11.63 -29.57 -1.07
N GLU A 300 -12.43 -28.82 -1.82
CA GLU A 300 -13.53 -29.27 -2.70
C GLU A 300 -13.11 -29.40 -4.16
N LEU A 301 -11.90 -28.95 -4.52
CA LEU A 301 -11.43 -29.00 -5.91
C LEU A 301 -11.22 -30.46 -6.38
N PRO A 302 -11.45 -30.72 -7.68
CA PRO A 302 -11.11 -32.00 -8.29
C PRO A 302 -9.63 -32.37 -8.12
N LEU A 303 -9.33 -33.68 -8.09
CA LEU A 303 -7.97 -34.17 -7.83
C LEU A 303 -6.92 -33.60 -8.79
N TYR A 304 -7.24 -33.47 -10.06
CA TYR A 304 -6.34 -32.90 -11.08
C TYR A 304 -5.99 -31.43 -10.81
N GLU A 305 -6.96 -30.65 -10.33
CA GLU A 305 -6.74 -29.25 -9.94
C GLU A 305 -5.87 -29.18 -8.69
N LYS A 306 -6.12 -30.00 -7.68
CA LYS A 306 -5.27 -30.11 -6.49
C LYS A 306 -3.83 -30.45 -6.88
N GLN A 307 -3.64 -31.44 -7.79
CA GLN A 307 -2.32 -31.80 -8.27
C GLN A 307 -1.64 -30.65 -9.01
N ARG A 308 -2.35 -29.94 -9.87
CA ARG A 308 -1.86 -28.74 -10.57
C ARG A 308 -1.40 -27.66 -9.59
N LEU A 309 -2.18 -27.39 -8.57
CA LEU A 309 -1.84 -26.39 -7.54
C LEU A 309 -0.61 -26.84 -6.72
N CYS A 310 -0.53 -28.11 -6.34
CA CYS A 310 0.64 -28.68 -5.67
C CYS A 310 1.91 -28.57 -6.53
N ILE A 311 1.81 -28.85 -7.84
CA ILE A 311 2.94 -28.71 -8.77
C ILE A 311 3.40 -27.25 -8.86
N LEU A 312 2.47 -26.30 -8.99
CA LEU A 312 2.79 -24.86 -9.00
C LEU A 312 3.48 -24.41 -7.69
N ALA A 313 2.98 -24.89 -6.56
CA ALA A 313 3.58 -24.66 -5.24
C ALA A 313 4.98 -25.27 -5.16
N PHE A 314 5.16 -26.50 -5.65
CA PHE A 314 6.44 -27.20 -5.69
C PHE A 314 7.47 -26.48 -6.56
N ILE A 315 7.09 -26.06 -7.78
CA ILE A 315 7.98 -25.33 -8.70
C ILE A 315 8.49 -24.03 -8.07
N LYS A 316 7.64 -23.32 -7.31
CA LYS A 316 8.06 -22.12 -6.60
C LYS A 316 9.04 -22.42 -5.48
N ASN A 317 8.74 -23.43 -4.64
CA ASN A 317 9.59 -23.82 -3.51
C ASN A 317 10.90 -24.47 -4.00
N TRP A 318 10.89 -25.18 -5.13
CA TRP A 318 12.06 -25.80 -5.74
C TRP A 318 13.15 -24.78 -6.08
N LYS A 319 12.79 -23.64 -6.65
CA LYS A 319 13.77 -22.56 -6.93
C LYS A 319 14.42 -22.02 -5.66
N LEU A 320 13.66 -21.87 -4.58
CA LEU A 320 14.17 -21.46 -3.27
C LEU A 320 15.05 -22.56 -2.65
N TYR A 321 14.62 -23.82 -2.78
CA TYR A 321 15.36 -24.98 -2.25
C TYR A 321 16.69 -25.18 -2.98
N ILE A 322 16.71 -25.08 -4.31
CA ILE A 322 17.94 -25.14 -5.10
C ILE A 322 18.89 -23.98 -4.74
N ARG A 323 18.40 -22.77 -4.60
CA ARG A 323 19.23 -21.62 -4.16
C ARG A 323 19.85 -21.88 -2.78
N ALA A 324 19.07 -22.40 -1.84
CA ALA A 324 19.56 -22.74 -0.49
C ALA A 324 20.56 -23.89 -0.54
N LEU A 325 20.30 -24.92 -1.34
CA LEU A 325 21.20 -26.07 -1.55
C LEU A 325 22.52 -25.64 -2.22
N LEU A 326 22.43 -24.84 -3.27
CA LEU A 326 23.62 -24.28 -3.93
C LEU A 326 24.46 -23.42 -2.99
N LYS A 327 23.83 -22.56 -2.17
CA LYS A 327 24.52 -21.81 -1.12
C LYS A 327 25.22 -22.73 -0.11
N ARG A 328 24.58 -23.83 0.27
CA ARG A 328 25.14 -24.82 1.21
C ARG A 328 26.33 -25.57 0.59
N VAL A 329 26.16 -26.06 -0.65
CA VAL A 329 27.22 -26.77 -1.40
C VAL A 329 28.43 -25.86 -1.64
N LEU A 330 28.22 -24.64 -2.09
CA LEU A 330 29.30 -23.68 -2.33
C LEU A 330 30.04 -23.32 -1.03
N ARG A 331 29.36 -23.24 0.11
CA ARG A 331 30.02 -23.08 1.42
C ARG A 331 30.92 -24.27 1.78
N CYS A 332 30.51 -25.51 1.46
CA CYS A 332 31.31 -26.68 1.68
C CYS A 332 32.62 -26.70 0.83
N PHE A 333 32.64 -25.99 -0.30
CA PHE A 333 33.83 -25.83 -1.15
C PHE A 333 34.59 -24.52 -0.88
N GLY A 334 34.33 -23.84 0.25
CA GLY A 334 34.99 -22.58 0.61
C GLY A 334 34.63 -21.38 -0.29
N VAL A 335 33.64 -21.54 -1.18
CA VAL A 335 33.15 -20.46 -2.03
C VAL A 335 32.05 -19.70 -1.28
N HIS A 336 32.41 -18.57 -0.70
CA HIS A 336 31.43 -17.61 -0.21
C HIS A 336 30.92 -16.82 -1.42
N LEU A 337 29.70 -17.11 -1.86
CA LEU A 337 28.98 -16.15 -2.71
C LEU A 337 28.88 -14.86 -1.90
N ARG A 338 29.63 -13.82 -2.34
CA ARG A 338 29.41 -12.48 -1.85
C ARG A 338 27.92 -12.22 -2.02
N GLU A 339 27.24 -11.96 -0.91
CA GLU A 339 25.92 -11.31 -0.99
C GLU A 339 26.22 -10.04 -1.75
N ARG A 340 25.67 -9.91 -2.93
CA ARG A 340 25.67 -8.63 -3.62
C ARG A 340 24.81 -7.73 -2.73
N GLU A 341 25.54 -6.87 -2.01
CA GLU A 341 24.99 -5.75 -1.25
C GLU A 341 24.06 -4.93 -2.15
#